data_addbd7557d0632c65b42aa688e405aa5
#
_entry.id   addbd7557d0632c65b42aa688e405aa5
#
_cell.length_a   1.000
_cell.length_b   1.000
_cell.length_c   1.000
_cell.angle_alpha   90.00
_cell.angle_beta   90.00
_cell.angle_gamma   90.00
#
_symmetry.space_group_name_H-M   'P 1'
#
loop_
_entity.id
_entity.type
_entity.pdbx_description
1 polymer ?
#
loop_
_entity_poly.entity_id
_entity_poly.type
_entity_poly.pdbx_seq_one_letter_code
_entity_poly.pdbx_strand_id
1 'polypeptide(L)'
;KMDFKKLHPAGSLGAQLKTVDDLMITGKKIPFINENLKMSVALKILSEKKLGILLVLNKNKKTTGIITDGQIRRFNQKKVDFHNMPAKQIMTKNPISIDKDELAAKALSLMNEKKITSLVINDKKNKLKTIGVIHIHHILKNNIS
;
A
#
# COMPACT_ATOMS: atom_id res chain seq x y z
N LYS A 1 23.98 18.91 -20.33
CA LYS A 1 23.87 18.37 -20.13
C LYS A 1 23.66 18.05 -20.27
N MET A 2 23.29 17.89 -20.36
CA MET A 2 22.92 17.33 -20.28
C MET A 2 22.80 16.86 -20.73
N ASP A 3 22.97 16.82 -20.86
CA ASP A 3 22.71 16.14 -21.17
C ASP A 3 22.17 15.66 -21.23
N PHE A 4 21.67 15.65 -21.33
CA PHE A 4 21.06 14.92 -21.03
C PHE A 4 20.90 14.27 -21.77
N LYS A 5 21.19 14.22 -22.49
CA LYS A 5 20.97 13.44 -22.98
C LYS A 5 20.72 12.55 -23.14
N LYS A 6 21.05 13.00 -23.39
CA LYS A 6 20.61 11.73 -23.24
C LYS A 6 19.84 11.53 -22.00
N LEU A 7 18.70 11.79 -22.10
CA LEU A 7 17.88 11.60 -20.92
C LEU A 7 17.58 10.12 -20.76
N HIS A 8 17.82 9.62 -19.58
CA HIS A 8 17.37 8.31 -19.22
C HIS A 8 15.89 8.35 -18.95
N PRO A 9 15.12 7.31 -19.30
CA PRO A 9 13.71 7.28 -18.96
C PRO A 9 13.44 7.48 -17.48
N ALA A 10 14.24 6.88 -16.60
CA ALA A 10 14.08 7.02 -15.16
C ALA A 10 14.34 8.45 -14.69
N GLY A 11 15.13 9.20 -15.45
CA GLY A 11 15.44 10.59 -15.11
C GLY A 11 14.56 11.60 -15.83
N SER A 12 13.55 11.17 -16.60
CA SER A 12 12.74 12.11 -17.34
C SER A 12 11.98 13.03 -16.39
N LEU A 13 11.88 14.28 -16.75
CA LEU A 13 11.17 15.27 -15.93
C LEU A 13 9.69 14.90 -15.78
N GLY A 14 9.05 14.43 -16.86
CA GLY A 14 7.65 14.05 -16.82
C GLY A 14 7.39 12.94 -15.81
N ALA A 15 8.26 11.92 -15.78
CA ALA A 15 8.12 10.83 -14.83
C ALA A 15 8.31 11.32 -13.40
N GLN A 16 9.30 12.20 -13.17
CA GLN A 16 9.59 12.72 -11.83
C GLN A 16 8.51 13.66 -11.30
N LEU A 17 7.62 14.16 -12.17
CA LEU A 17 6.51 15.02 -11.76
C LEU A 17 5.22 14.25 -11.51
N LYS A 18 5.20 12.93 -11.70
CA LYS A 18 4.02 12.13 -11.37
C LYS A 18 3.70 12.22 -9.89
N THR A 19 2.40 12.38 -9.60
CA THR A 19 1.91 12.42 -8.22
C THR A 19 1.43 11.04 -7.79
N VAL A 20 1.21 10.91 -6.49
CA VAL A 20 0.62 9.70 -5.92
C VAL A 20 -0.73 9.42 -6.59
N ASP A 21 -1.56 10.47 -6.79
CA ASP A 21 -2.86 10.36 -7.44
C ASP A 21 -2.76 9.76 -8.85
N ASP A 22 -1.68 10.07 -9.57
CA ASP A 22 -1.46 9.54 -10.92
C ASP A 22 -1.24 8.03 -10.94
N LEU A 23 -0.72 7.46 -9.85
CA LEU A 23 -0.24 6.07 -9.82
C LEU A 23 -0.99 5.17 -8.85
N MET A 24 -1.76 5.72 -7.94
CA MET A 24 -2.43 4.92 -6.91
C MET A 24 -3.57 4.08 -7.49
N ILE A 25 -3.85 2.97 -6.82
CA ILE A 25 -4.99 2.11 -7.12
C ILE A 25 -6.20 2.68 -6.38
N THR A 26 -7.36 2.70 -7.05
CA THR A 26 -8.59 3.29 -6.49
C THR A 26 -9.78 2.38 -6.67
N GLY A 27 -10.87 2.70 -5.99
CA GLY A 27 -12.17 2.06 -6.17
C GLY A 27 -12.17 0.58 -5.82
N LYS A 28 -12.79 -0.20 -6.68
CA LYS A 28 -12.97 -1.64 -6.44
C LYS A 28 -11.67 -2.44 -6.47
N LYS A 29 -10.59 -1.84 -6.96
CA LYS A 29 -9.30 -2.51 -6.99
C LYS A 29 -8.60 -2.48 -5.64
N ILE A 30 -9.06 -1.62 -4.72
CA ILE A 30 -8.47 -1.58 -3.38
C ILE A 30 -8.88 -2.85 -2.63
N PRO A 31 -7.92 -3.61 -2.10
CA PRO A 31 -8.22 -4.89 -1.46
C PRO A 31 -8.69 -4.73 -0.01
N PHE A 32 -9.92 -4.26 0.16
CA PHE A 32 -10.53 -4.11 1.48
C PHE A 32 -11.05 -5.45 2.01
N ILE A 33 -10.91 -5.66 3.30
CA ILE A 33 -11.53 -6.79 4.01
C ILE A 33 -12.17 -6.30 5.31
N ASN A 34 -13.13 -7.06 5.81
CA ASN A 34 -13.77 -6.78 7.09
C ASN A 34 -12.84 -7.18 8.25
N GLU A 35 -12.84 -6.41 9.31
CA GLU A 35 -11.97 -6.66 10.47
C GLU A 35 -12.23 -8.00 11.15
N ASN A 36 -13.42 -8.56 11.00
CA ASN A 36 -13.79 -9.84 11.60
C ASN A 36 -13.56 -11.03 10.68
N LEU A 37 -13.08 -10.81 9.48
CA LEU A 37 -12.78 -11.87 8.53
C LEU A 37 -11.67 -12.76 9.08
N LYS A 38 -11.87 -14.10 9.03
CA LYS A 38 -10.83 -15.02 9.47
C LYS A 38 -9.63 -14.94 8.56
N MET A 39 -8.45 -15.07 9.15
CA MET A 39 -7.20 -14.99 8.39
C MET A 39 -7.09 -16.07 7.33
N SER A 40 -7.67 -17.25 7.53
CA SER A 40 -7.66 -18.28 6.51
C SER A 40 -8.32 -17.80 5.20
N VAL A 41 -9.39 -17.01 5.31
CA VAL A 41 -10.06 -16.41 4.14
C VAL A 41 -9.27 -15.21 3.63
N ALA A 42 -8.78 -14.38 4.54
CA ALA A 42 -8.00 -13.20 4.18
C ALA A 42 -6.76 -13.56 3.35
N LEU A 43 -6.09 -14.65 3.70
CA LEU A 43 -4.90 -15.11 2.96
C LEU A 43 -5.22 -15.45 1.51
N LYS A 44 -6.39 -16.01 1.26
CA LYS A 44 -6.82 -16.31 -0.12
C LYS A 44 -7.00 -15.02 -0.91
N ILE A 45 -7.60 -14.01 -0.29
CA ILE A 45 -7.82 -12.71 -0.93
C ILE A 45 -6.47 -12.03 -1.20
N LEU A 46 -5.56 -12.08 -0.23
CA LEU A 46 -4.22 -11.51 -0.37
C LEU A 46 -3.51 -12.13 -1.59
N SER A 47 -3.60 -13.44 -1.73
CA SER A 47 -3.01 -14.15 -2.86
C SER A 47 -3.67 -13.79 -4.19
N GLU A 48 -4.99 -13.68 -4.21
CA GLU A 48 -5.75 -13.37 -5.44
C GLU A 48 -5.50 -11.94 -5.93
N LYS A 49 -5.42 -10.99 -5.02
CA LYS A 49 -5.27 -9.57 -5.39
C LYS A 49 -3.86 -9.21 -5.86
N LYS A 50 -2.86 -9.99 -5.43
CA LYS A 50 -1.46 -9.85 -5.89
C LYS A 50 -0.84 -8.48 -5.64
N LEU A 51 -1.35 -7.75 -4.66
CA LEU A 51 -0.80 -6.45 -4.27
C LEU A 51 0.08 -6.53 -3.03
N GLY A 52 0.10 -7.68 -2.37
CA GLY A 52 0.89 -7.86 -1.16
C GLY A 52 0.36 -7.13 0.06
N ILE A 53 -0.85 -6.60 -0.01
CA ILE A 53 -1.46 -5.84 1.08
C ILE A 53 -2.97 -6.01 1.08
N LEU A 54 -3.56 -6.04 2.28
CA LEU A 54 -5.01 -5.93 2.49
C LEU A 54 -5.27 -4.78 3.44
N LEU A 55 -6.36 -4.05 3.22
CA LEU A 55 -6.78 -2.97 4.09
C LEU A 55 -7.96 -3.45 4.92
N VAL A 56 -7.86 -3.28 6.24
CA VAL A 56 -8.86 -3.80 7.18
C VAL A 56 -9.82 -2.68 7.55
N LEU A 57 -11.10 -2.91 7.30
CA LEU A 57 -12.18 -1.96 7.59
C LEU A 57 -12.92 -2.37 8.86
N ASN A 58 -13.22 -1.38 9.69
CA ASN A 58 -14.11 -1.58 10.83
C ASN A 58 -15.57 -1.47 10.39
N LYS A 59 -16.50 -1.59 11.35
CA LYS A 59 -17.93 -1.54 11.07
C LYS A 59 -18.38 -0.21 10.46
N ASN A 60 -17.62 0.86 10.68
CA ASN A 60 -17.91 2.19 10.12
C ASN A 60 -17.21 2.40 8.78
N LYS A 61 -16.65 1.35 8.19
CA LYS A 61 -15.94 1.38 6.92
C LYS A 61 -14.72 2.28 6.94
N LYS A 62 -14.09 2.40 8.11
CA LYS A 62 -12.82 3.12 8.28
C LYS A 62 -11.67 2.11 8.24
N THR A 63 -10.57 2.50 7.62
CA THR A 63 -9.36 1.67 7.58
C THR A 63 -8.63 1.79 8.90
N THR A 64 -8.61 0.70 9.67
CA THR A 64 -7.99 0.68 10.99
C THR A 64 -6.66 -0.06 11.01
N GLY A 65 -6.34 -0.79 9.96
CA GLY A 65 -5.07 -1.51 9.89
C GLY A 65 -4.83 -2.10 8.51
N ILE A 66 -3.67 -2.70 8.35
CA ILE A 66 -3.29 -3.38 7.13
C ILE A 66 -2.70 -4.75 7.45
N ILE A 67 -2.76 -5.65 6.46
CA ILE A 67 -2.09 -6.94 6.52
C ILE A 67 -1.23 -7.04 5.27
N THR A 68 0.05 -7.36 5.44
CA THR A 68 1.01 -7.41 4.33
C THR A 68 1.64 -8.79 4.21
N ASP A 69 2.12 -9.12 3.01
CA ASP A 69 2.87 -10.36 2.77
C ASP A 69 4.06 -10.51 3.73
N GLY A 70 4.76 -9.41 4.00
CA GLY A 70 5.92 -9.43 4.89
C GLY A 70 5.54 -9.83 6.30
N GLN A 71 4.40 -9.33 6.79
CA GLN A 71 3.89 -9.67 8.11
C GLN A 71 3.53 -11.16 8.19
N ILE A 72 2.84 -11.67 7.16
CA ILE A 72 2.45 -13.08 7.11
C ILE A 72 3.70 -13.97 7.10
N ARG A 73 4.70 -13.59 6.32
CA ARG A 73 5.97 -14.33 6.28
C ARG A 73 6.62 -14.38 7.66
N ARG A 74 6.61 -13.25 8.39
CA ARG A 74 7.18 -13.22 9.74
C ARG A 74 6.43 -14.13 10.71
N PHE A 75 5.09 -14.15 10.64
CA PHE A 75 4.29 -15.05 11.48
C PHE A 75 4.58 -16.51 11.16
N ASN A 76 4.72 -16.86 9.88
CA ASN A 76 5.05 -18.22 9.48
C ASN A 76 6.44 -18.63 9.98
N GLN A 77 7.41 -17.73 9.96
CA GLN A 77 8.75 -18.00 10.47
C GLN A 77 8.71 -18.27 11.98
N LYS A 78 7.84 -17.59 12.70
CA LYS A 78 7.67 -17.78 14.15
C LYS A 78 6.73 -18.93 14.49
N LYS A 79 6.19 -19.60 13.47
CA LYS A 79 5.26 -20.73 13.63
C LYS A 79 4.01 -20.36 14.43
N VAL A 80 3.53 -19.14 14.27
CA VAL A 80 2.29 -18.68 14.90
C VAL A 80 1.12 -19.21 14.08
N ASP A 81 0.19 -19.89 14.75
CA ASP A 81 -1.04 -20.34 14.10
C ASP A 81 -2.06 -19.23 14.22
N PHE A 82 -2.33 -18.55 13.11
CA PHE A 82 -3.22 -17.40 13.09
C PHE A 82 -4.43 -17.59 12.19
N HIS A 83 -4.60 -18.77 11.57
CA HIS A 83 -5.60 -18.98 10.52
C HIS A 83 -7.04 -18.78 10.98
N ASN A 84 -7.34 -19.07 12.25
CA ASN A 84 -8.69 -18.92 12.79
C ASN A 84 -8.91 -17.58 13.48
N MET A 85 -7.88 -16.75 13.54
CA MET A 85 -7.99 -15.43 14.17
C MET A 85 -8.65 -14.43 13.21
N PRO A 86 -9.40 -13.45 13.72
CA PRO A 86 -9.94 -12.40 12.87
C PRO A 86 -8.83 -11.43 12.45
N ALA A 87 -9.02 -10.81 11.28
CA ALA A 87 -8.04 -9.87 10.73
C ALA A 87 -7.64 -8.77 11.72
N LYS A 88 -8.59 -8.28 12.53
CA LYS A 88 -8.31 -7.20 13.47
C LYS A 88 -7.26 -7.57 14.52
N GLN A 89 -7.08 -8.86 14.81
CA GLN A 89 -6.07 -9.31 15.77
C GLN A 89 -4.68 -9.42 15.16
N ILE A 90 -4.62 -9.52 13.83
CA ILE A 90 -3.36 -9.74 13.12
C ILE A 90 -2.85 -8.46 12.47
N MET A 91 -3.74 -7.56 12.09
CA MET A 91 -3.39 -6.35 11.35
C MET A 91 -2.38 -5.49 12.09
N THR A 92 -1.58 -4.75 11.29
CA THR A 92 -0.77 -3.65 11.80
C THR A 92 -1.65 -2.42 11.85
N LYS A 93 -1.78 -1.83 13.03
CA LYS A 93 -2.61 -0.63 13.24
C LYS A 93 -1.91 0.61 12.73
N ASN A 94 -2.70 1.63 12.45
CA ASN A 94 -2.20 2.95 12.05
C ASN A 94 -1.29 2.87 10.81
N PRO A 95 -1.87 2.43 9.67
CA PRO A 95 -1.07 2.32 8.44
C PRO A 95 -0.47 3.67 8.07
N ILE A 96 0.73 3.65 7.53
CA ILE A 96 1.41 4.87 7.10
C ILE A 96 0.72 5.38 5.84
N SER A 97 0.36 6.65 5.84
CA SER A 97 -0.36 7.27 4.75
C SER A 97 0.42 8.40 4.11
N ILE A 98 0.00 8.80 2.93
CA ILE A 98 0.55 9.93 2.21
C ILE A 98 -0.59 10.66 1.50
N ASP A 99 -0.42 11.96 1.29
CA ASP A 99 -1.40 12.75 0.57
C ASP A 99 -1.33 12.46 -0.92
N LYS A 100 -2.48 12.42 -1.59
CA LYS A 100 -2.55 12.10 -3.02
C LYS A 100 -1.83 13.13 -3.89
N ASP A 101 -1.68 14.35 -3.41
CA ASP A 101 -1.06 15.45 -4.17
C ASP A 101 0.46 15.47 -4.06
N GLU A 102 1.02 14.61 -3.22
CA GLU A 102 2.47 14.50 -3.11
C GLU A 102 3.07 13.85 -4.34
N LEU A 103 4.33 14.15 -4.61
CA LEU A 103 5.04 13.49 -5.70
C LEU A 103 5.24 12.00 -5.40
N ALA A 104 5.15 11.18 -6.44
CA ALA A 104 5.41 9.74 -6.29
C ALA A 104 6.84 9.48 -5.82
N ALA A 105 7.80 10.34 -6.21
CA ALA A 105 9.18 10.23 -5.72
C ALA A 105 9.25 10.40 -4.19
N LYS A 106 8.39 11.25 -3.62
CA LYS A 106 8.33 11.42 -2.18
C LYS A 106 7.74 10.17 -1.51
N ALA A 107 6.75 9.55 -2.14
CA ALA A 107 6.20 8.29 -1.65
C ALA A 107 7.27 7.20 -1.63
N LEU A 108 8.06 7.11 -2.69
CA LEU A 108 9.16 6.15 -2.78
C LEU A 108 10.18 6.39 -1.65
N SER A 109 10.54 7.64 -1.42
CA SER A 109 11.47 8.02 -0.35
C SER A 109 10.94 7.59 1.02
N LEU A 110 9.66 7.83 1.27
CA LEU A 110 9.01 7.44 2.53
C LEU A 110 9.00 5.92 2.70
N MET A 111 8.70 5.18 1.63
CA MET A 111 8.73 3.72 1.67
C MET A 111 10.12 3.20 1.99
N ASN A 112 11.15 3.78 1.39
CA ASN A 112 12.54 3.39 1.64
C ASN A 112 12.95 3.72 3.07
N GLU A 113 12.56 4.88 3.56
CA GLU A 113 12.86 5.30 4.94
C GLU A 113 12.22 4.35 5.95
N LYS A 114 10.95 4.01 5.74
CA LYS A 114 10.17 3.19 6.68
C LYS A 114 10.32 1.70 6.41
N LYS A 115 11.02 1.31 5.34
CA LYS A 115 11.23 -0.09 4.94
C LYS A 115 9.91 -0.82 4.71
N ILE A 116 9.00 -0.15 4.01
CA ILE A 116 7.69 -0.68 3.63
C ILE A 116 7.53 -0.56 2.12
N THR A 117 6.56 -1.30 1.58
CA THR A 117 6.35 -1.37 0.13
C THR A 117 5.03 -0.79 -0.34
N SER A 118 4.21 -0.30 0.59
CA SER A 118 2.91 0.28 0.26
C SER A 118 2.56 1.40 1.21
N LEU A 119 1.80 2.37 0.71
CA LEU A 119 1.24 3.45 1.51
C LEU A 119 -0.25 3.53 1.21
N VAL A 120 -1.04 3.92 2.21
CA VAL A 120 -2.46 4.19 2.01
C VAL A 120 -2.67 5.69 1.78
N ILE A 121 -3.68 6.02 1.00
CA ILE A 121 -4.06 7.39 0.73
C ILE A 121 -5.48 7.56 1.27
N ASN A 122 -5.65 8.48 2.20
CA ASN A 122 -6.93 8.75 2.83
C ASN A 122 -7.53 10.05 2.32
N ASP A 123 -8.86 10.14 2.43
CA ASP A 123 -9.58 11.35 2.11
C ASP A 123 -9.12 12.48 3.04
N LYS A 124 -8.93 13.68 2.50
CA LYS A 124 -8.46 14.82 3.29
C LYS A 124 -9.47 15.26 4.35
N LYS A 125 -10.75 15.14 4.04
CA LYS A 125 -11.82 15.60 4.93
C LYS A 125 -12.30 14.51 5.87
N ASN A 126 -12.16 13.25 5.46
CA ASN A 126 -12.66 12.12 6.23
C ASN A 126 -11.49 11.18 6.50
N LYS A 127 -10.80 11.43 7.59
CA LYS A 127 -9.63 10.64 7.99
C LYS A 127 -10.03 9.18 8.15
N LEU A 128 -9.14 8.29 7.78
CA LEU A 128 -9.33 6.84 7.80
C LEU A 128 -10.27 6.32 6.70
N LYS A 129 -10.86 7.21 5.90
CA LYS A 129 -11.54 6.77 4.70
C LYS A 129 -10.49 6.67 3.59
N THR A 130 -10.07 5.45 3.29
CA THR A 130 -9.05 5.22 2.29
C THR A 130 -9.62 5.36 0.89
N ILE A 131 -8.96 6.20 0.08
CA ILE A 131 -9.35 6.44 -1.31
C ILE A 131 -8.36 5.82 -2.30
N GLY A 132 -7.21 5.36 -1.82
CA GLY A 132 -6.22 4.75 -2.70
C GLY A 132 -5.14 4.00 -1.94
N VAL A 133 -4.39 3.21 -2.70
CA VAL A 133 -3.21 2.50 -2.23
C VAL A 133 -2.14 2.64 -3.30
N ILE A 134 -0.91 2.94 -2.90
CA ILE A 134 0.21 2.96 -3.84
C ILE A 134 1.24 1.93 -3.40
N HIS A 135 1.65 1.07 -4.34
CA HIS A 135 2.68 0.07 -4.11
C HIS A 135 3.97 0.50 -4.78
N ILE A 136 5.09 0.11 -4.19
CA ILE A 136 6.41 0.49 -4.70
C ILE A 136 6.58 0.13 -6.19
N HIS A 137 6.02 -1.00 -6.63
CA HIS A 137 6.10 -1.40 -8.03
C HIS A 137 5.37 -0.45 -8.98
N HIS A 138 4.30 0.22 -8.51
CA HIS A 138 3.60 1.21 -9.32
C HIS A 138 4.49 2.42 -9.58
N ILE A 139 5.38 2.73 -8.65
CA ILE A 139 6.30 3.86 -8.77
C ILE A 139 7.46 3.47 -9.69
N LEU A 140 8.08 2.32 -9.41
CA LEU A 140 9.28 1.91 -10.14
C LEU A 140 9.01 1.65 -11.61
N LYS A 141 7.86 1.04 -11.95
CA LYS A 141 7.55 0.77 -13.36
C LYS A 141 7.28 2.04 -14.16
N ASN A 142 7.11 3.18 -13.49
CA ASN A 142 6.94 4.48 -14.13
C ASN A 142 8.25 5.26 -14.19
N ASN A 143 9.38 4.59 -14.00
CA ASN A 143 10.72 5.16 -14.12
C ASN A 143 10.99 6.28 -13.11
N ILE A 144 10.45 6.14 -11.93
CA ILE A 144 10.67 7.07 -10.81
C ILE A 144 11.69 6.44 -9.87
N SER A 145 12.67 7.19 -9.49
CA SER A 145 13.75 6.70 -8.61
C SER A 145 13.98 7.60 -7.39
#